data_94a2acde85bd47810207643e56c9c14a
#
_entry.id   94a2acde85bd47810207643e56c9c14a
#
_cell.length_a   1.000
_cell.length_b   1.000
_cell.length_c   1.000
_cell.angle_alpha   90.00
_cell.angle_beta   90.00
_cell.angle_gamma   90.00
#
_symmetry.space_group_name_H-M   'P 1'
#
loop_
_entity.id
_entity.type
_entity.pdbx_description
1 polymer ?
#
loop_
_entity_poly.entity_id
_entity_poly.type
_entity_poly.pdbx_seq_one_letter_code
_entity_poly.pdbx_strand_id
1 'polypeptide(L)'
;MKEKQMSRRSFVKVSTASMAAMSVPSIASARPADAPAAQQQRQAATQSIIPAWRPGDPDSFTRYYFDSLMLETRYLDSDIPSTKFELFGETFDTPIMTAALSHLHNPANGMAIYAQAAKECNAVHWMGMGEDKELEEVIATGARTIKVIKPHKDNAEVFRRIKHAIGAGCFAIGMDIDHSFNSTGGYDVVMGVPMKNETFEDLKSFVKASSLPFIVKGVLSVSDARKCLDAGVAGIVLSHHGGRVKYSIPPLMALEPILDAVGGKMKIFLDCGVVSGMDAYKALALGVDAVSVGRHLMPLVQDGVEAVAKRMRAMTAELAGVMAATGVTSLDKMDPTVIHRTMF
;
A
#
# COMPACT_ATOMS: atom_id res chain seq x y z
N MET A 1 13.96 49.99 29.35
CA MET A 1 14.28 50.13 27.92
C MET A 1 13.19 49.39 27.17
N LYS A 2 12.39 50.10 26.39
CA LYS A 2 11.19 49.58 25.70
C LYS A 2 11.58 49.13 24.31
N GLU A 3 11.39 47.84 24.01
CA GLU A 3 11.50 47.32 22.65
C GLU A 3 10.24 47.66 21.83
N LYS A 4 10.46 48.27 20.68
CA LYS A 4 9.44 48.64 19.71
C LYS A 4 9.09 47.45 18.83
N GLN A 5 7.86 46.98 18.91
CA GLN A 5 7.25 46.11 17.89
C GLN A 5 7.08 46.89 16.57
N MET A 6 7.69 46.37 15.49
CA MET A 6 7.46 46.87 14.14
C MET A 6 6.34 46.08 13.46
N SER A 7 5.30 46.79 13.07
CA SER A 7 4.13 46.32 12.34
C SER A 7 4.46 46.01 10.88
N ARG A 8 4.05 44.82 10.40
CA ARG A 8 4.09 44.42 8.99
C ARG A 8 2.81 44.91 8.29
N ARG A 9 2.80 46.16 7.80
CA ARG A 9 1.84 46.65 6.78
C ARG A 9 2.54 47.69 5.92
N SER A 10 2.70 47.40 4.65
CA SER A 10 2.87 48.33 3.51
C SER A 10 3.90 47.79 2.52
N PHE A 11 3.47 47.11 1.46
CA PHE A 11 4.07 47.20 0.15
C PHE A 11 3.12 46.59 -0.90
N VAL A 12 2.16 47.37 -1.37
CA VAL A 12 1.60 47.21 -2.72
C VAL A 12 1.55 48.60 -3.32
N LYS A 13 2.48 48.94 -4.15
CA LYS A 13 2.36 50.01 -5.15
C LYS A 13 2.35 49.39 -6.52
N VAL A 14 1.20 49.44 -7.15
CA VAL A 14 0.98 49.13 -8.56
C VAL A 14 1.65 50.23 -9.41
N SER A 15 2.56 49.83 -10.27
CA SER A 15 3.13 50.72 -11.31
C SER A 15 2.60 50.27 -12.65
N THR A 16 1.68 51.08 -13.23
CA THR A 16 1.23 50.96 -14.61
C THR A 16 2.31 51.56 -15.51
N ALA A 17 2.94 50.75 -16.35
CA ALA A 17 3.79 51.19 -17.43
C ALA A 17 3.26 50.65 -18.78
N SER A 18 3.11 51.54 -19.72
CA SER A 18 2.58 51.38 -21.07
C SER A 18 3.28 50.26 -21.87
N MET A 19 2.50 49.37 -22.47
CA MET A 19 2.97 48.44 -23.51
C MET A 19 3.09 49.15 -24.86
N ALA A 20 4.32 49.29 -25.38
CA ALA A 20 4.58 49.55 -26.79
C ALA A 20 4.55 48.21 -27.55
N ALA A 21 3.70 48.14 -28.56
CA ALA A 21 3.58 46.97 -29.43
C ALA A 21 4.82 46.85 -30.34
N MET A 22 5.63 45.83 -30.14
CA MET A 22 6.60 45.37 -31.13
C MET A 22 6.03 44.18 -31.89
N SER A 23 5.85 44.38 -33.21
CA SER A 23 5.48 43.37 -34.18
C SER A 23 6.60 42.35 -34.36
N VAL A 24 6.38 41.08 -34.02
CA VAL A 24 7.25 39.96 -34.31
C VAL A 24 6.83 39.32 -35.64
N PRO A 25 7.75 39.04 -36.57
CA PRO A 25 7.40 38.41 -37.84
C PRO A 25 6.98 36.95 -37.60
N SER A 26 5.86 36.57 -38.21
CA SER A 26 5.32 35.23 -38.24
C SER A 26 6.28 34.26 -38.93
N ILE A 27 6.89 33.36 -38.18
CA ILE A 27 7.56 32.18 -38.71
C ILE A 27 6.48 31.11 -38.88
N ALA A 28 6.13 30.80 -40.13
CA ALA A 28 5.27 29.68 -40.47
C ALA A 28 5.93 28.38 -39.98
N SER A 29 5.45 27.81 -38.90
CA SER A 29 5.85 26.50 -38.46
C SER A 29 5.19 25.44 -39.33
N ALA A 30 5.99 24.72 -40.13
CA ALA A 30 5.59 23.45 -40.74
C ALA A 30 5.10 22.51 -39.65
N ARG A 31 3.88 21.99 -39.78
CA ARG A 31 3.37 20.89 -38.94
C ARG A 31 4.24 19.67 -39.19
N PRO A 32 4.82 19.03 -38.16
CA PRO A 32 5.31 17.69 -38.33
C PRO A 32 4.07 16.76 -38.44
N ALA A 33 3.93 16.13 -39.60
CA ALA A 33 3.06 14.98 -39.75
C ALA A 33 3.65 13.83 -38.89
N ASP A 34 2.74 13.07 -38.26
CA ASP A 34 3.00 11.79 -37.60
C ASP A 34 3.89 11.81 -36.34
N ALA A 35 3.32 12.27 -35.24
CA ALA A 35 3.75 11.77 -33.92
C ALA A 35 3.23 10.33 -33.76
N PRO A 36 4.12 9.35 -33.50
CA PRO A 36 3.74 7.93 -33.56
C PRO A 36 2.76 7.56 -32.45
N ALA A 37 1.90 6.57 -32.74
CA ALA A 37 0.88 5.96 -31.88
C ALA A 37 1.37 5.59 -30.46
N ALA A 38 2.66 5.51 -30.23
CA ALA A 38 3.30 5.31 -28.95
C ALA A 38 3.06 6.45 -27.93
N GLN A 39 2.83 7.68 -28.36
CA GLN A 39 2.53 8.81 -27.46
C GLN A 39 1.06 8.81 -27.04
N GLN A 40 0.15 8.41 -27.93
CA GLN A 40 -1.25 8.21 -27.61
C GLN A 40 -1.47 6.98 -26.72
N GLN A 41 -0.70 5.91 -26.90
CA GLN A 41 -0.69 4.74 -26.01
C GLN A 41 -0.10 5.05 -24.63
N ARG A 42 0.90 5.94 -24.52
CA ARG A 42 1.39 6.41 -23.22
C ARG A 42 0.37 7.28 -22.48
N GLN A 43 -0.44 8.07 -23.16
CA GLN A 43 -1.53 8.85 -22.57
C GLN A 43 -2.73 7.98 -22.20
N ALA A 44 -3.03 6.93 -22.96
CA ALA A 44 -4.07 5.96 -22.61
C ALA A 44 -3.68 5.06 -21.42
N ALA A 45 -2.40 4.73 -21.26
CA ALA A 45 -1.92 3.95 -20.12
C ALA A 45 -1.84 4.75 -18.80
N THR A 46 -1.93 6.09 -18.87
CA THR A 46 -2.02 7.00 -17.72
C THR A 46 -3.46 7.46 -17.44
N GLN A 47 -4.45 7.01 -18.19
CA GLN A 47 -5.84 7.26 -17.81
C GLN A 47 -6.13 6.57 -16.48
N SER A 48 -6.05 7.38 -15.47
CA SER A 48 -6.40 7.27 -14.07
C SER A 48 -7.11 5.97 -13.67
N ILE A 49 -6.35 5.06 -13.07
CA ILE A 49 -6.85 4.03 -12.15
C ILE A 49 -7.39 4.70 -10.85
N ILE A 50 -7.41 6.03 -10.80
CA ILE A 50 -8.02 6.78 -9.71
C ILE A 50 -9.54 6.73 -9.94
N PRO A 51 -10.31 6.09 -9.06
CA PRO A 51 -11.75 6.08 -9.16
C PRO A 51 -12.26 7.52 -9.22
N ALA A 52 -13.18 7.81 -10.13
CA ALA A 52 -13.88 9.09 -10.12
C ALA A 52 -14.46 9.31 -8.72
N TRP A 53 -14.34 10.55 -8.18
CA TRP A 53 -14.88 10.91 -6.87
C TRP A 53 -16.31 10.41 -6.70
N ARG A 54 -16.55 9.63 -5.63
CA ARG A 54 -17.86 9.10 -5.27
C ARG A 54 -18.14 9.43 -3.81
N PRO A 55 -19.28 10.08 -3.49
CA PRO A 55 -19.63 10.34 -2.09
C PRO A 55 -19.64 9.07 -1.25
N GLY A 56 -18.92 9.09 -0.13
CA GLY A 56 -18.81 7.96 0.79
C GLY A 56 -17.90 6.80 0.33
N ASP A 57 -17.25 6.93 -0.81
CA ASP A 57 -16.31 5.91 -1.30
C ASP A 57 -14.94 6.05 -0.62
N PRO A 58 -14.53 5.07 0.20
CA PRO A 58 -13.24 5.12 0.90
C PRO A 58 -12.02 5.15 -0.03
N ASP A 59 -12.09 4.55 -1.21
CA ASP A 59 -10.99 4.60 -2.18
C ASP A 59 -10.76 6.04 -2.68
N SER A 60 -11.83 6.81 -2.91
CA SER A 60 -11.74 8.22 -3.27
C SER A 60 -11.13 9.06 -2.15
N PHE A 61 -11.54 8.84 -0.89
CA PHE A 61 -10.95 9.52 0.26
C PHE A 61 -9.48 9.14 0.46
N THR A 62 -9.13 7.88 0.25
CA THR A 62 -7.75 7.39 0.35
C THR A 62 -6.87 8.03 -0.72
N ARG A 63 -7.34 8.12 -1.98
CA ARG A 63 -6.57 8.80 -3.02
C ARG A 63 -6.39 10.28 -2.70
N TYR A 64 -7.45 10.97 -2.30
CA TYR A 64 -7.39 12.37 -1.90
C TYR A 64 -6.39 12.59 -0.75
N TYR A 65 -6.37 11.70 0.25
CA TYR A 65 -5.42 11.81 1.36
C TYR A 65 -3.98 11.66 0.88
N PHE A 66 -3.66 10.67 0.04
CA PHE A 66 -2.33 10.55 -0.57
C PHE A 66 -1.95 11.80 -1.37
N ASP A 67 -2.88 12.36 -2.14
CA ASP A 67 -2.62 13.54 -2.97
C ASP A 67 -2.45 14.83 -2.15
N SER A 68 -3.02 14.89 -0.94
CA SER A 68 -2.83 16.01 0.00
C SER A 68 -1.45 16.03 0.68
N LEU A 69 -0.66 14.98 0.55
CA LEU A 69 0.69 14.87 1.11
C LEU A 69 1.71 15.38 0.09
N MET A 70 2.35 16.50 0.39
CA MET A 70 3.39 17.11 -0.45
C MET A 70 4.77 16.79 0.10
N LEU A 71 5.79 16.79 -0.77
CA LEU A 71 7.16 16.45 -0.41
C LEU A 71 8.06 17.69 -0.46
N GLU A 72 8.86 17.86 0.58
CA GLU A 72 10.01 18.75 0.58
C GLU A 72 11.21 18.01 0.00
N THR A 73 11.86 18.60 -1.01
CA THR A 73 13.06 18.01 -1.61
C THR A 73 14.33 18.46 -0.89
N ARG A 74 15.29 17.54 -0.72
CA ARG A 74 16.59 17.75 -0.05
C ARG A 74 17.70 17.08 -0.85
N TYR A 75 18.37 17.82 -1.71
CA TYR A 75 19.38 17.28 -2.63
C TYR A 75 20.81 17.35 -2.08
N LEU A 76 21.09 18.32 -1.19
CA LEU A 76 22.44 18.45 -0.64
C LEU A 76 22.75 17.27 0.28
N ASP A 77 23.94 16.69 0.11
CA ASP A 77 24.42 15.51 0.86
C ASP A 77 23.57 14.25 0.66
N SER A 78 22.70 14.22 -0.39
CA SER A 78 21.99 13.03 -0.80
C SER A 78 22.90 12.07 -1.56
N ASP A 79 22.55 10.77 -1.58
CA ASP A 79 23.30 9.72 -2.28
C ASP A 79 22.32 8.72 -2.91
N ILE A 80 22.85 7.75 -3.65
CA ILE A 80 22.08 6.66 -4.25
C ILE A 80 21.49 5.80 -3.14
N PRO A 81 20.15 5.70 -3.04
CA PRO A 81 19.51 5.00 -1.92
C PRO A 81 19.45 3.49 -2.11
N SER A 82 19.35 2.78 -1.00
CA SER A 82 18.99 1.36 -0.95
C SER A 82 17.53 1.18 -0.58
N THR A 83 16.79 0.40 -1.37
CA THR A 83 15.41 -0.01 -1.08
C THR A 83 15.32 -1.35 -0.37
N LYS A 84 16.45 -1.91 0.08
CA LYS A 84 16.47 -3.19 0.79
C LYS A 84 15.64 -3.12 2.06
N PHE A 85 14.84 -4.17 2.26
CA PHE A 85 13.84 -4.27 3.32
C PHE A 85 14.03 -5.55 4.13
N GLU A 86 14.13 -5.41 5.45
CA GLU A 86 14.26 -6.53 6.37
C GLU A 86 12.89 -6.90 6.98
N LEU A 87 12.47 -8.15 6.82
CA LEU A 87 11.22 -8.65 7.39
C LEU A 87 11.40 -10.06 7.95
N PHE A 88 11.09 -10.26 9.23
CA PHE A 88 11.12 -11.56 9.91
C PHE A 88 12.40 -12.36 9.69
N GLY A 89 13.55 -11.68 9.64
CA GLY A 89 14.87 -12.29 9.50
C GLY A 89 15.32 -12.54 8.06
N GLU A 90 14.56 -12.09 7.06
CA GLU A 90 14.96 -12.19 5.65
C GLU A 90 15.05 -10.81 5.00
N THR A 91 15.94 -10.68 4.00
CA THR A 91 16.16 -9.44 3.24
C THR A 91 15.47 -9.51 1.89
N PHE A 92 14.72 -8.47 1.57
CA PHE A 92 14.04 -8.27 0.30
C PHE A 92 14.61 -7.03 -0.42
N ASP A 93 14.47 -6.94 -1.73
CA ASP A 93 15.00 -5.81 -2.51
C ASP A 93 14.05 -4.60 -2.49
N THR A 94 12.84 -4.77 -1.99
CA THR A 94 11.82 -3.72 -1.97
C THR A 94 10.82 -3.89 -0.82
N PRO A 95 10.35 -2.80 -0.18
CA PRO A 95 9.24 -2.84 0.76
C PRO A 95 7.87 -2.85 0.07
N ILE A 96 7.83 -2.89 -1.28
CA ILE A 96 6.60 -2.94 -2.07
C ILE A 96 6.25 -4.41 -2.32
N MET A 97 5.20 -4.88 -1.66
CA MET A 97 4.72 -6.25 -1.70
C MET A 97 3.50 -6.38 -2.63
N THR A 98 3.17 -7.58 -3.06
CA THR A 98 1.84 -7.83 -3.65
C THR A 98 0.78 -7.88 -2.54
N ALA A 99 -0.45 -7.45 -2.82
CA ALA A 99 -1.53 -7.49 -1.82
C ALA A 99 -2.24 -8.85 -1.78
N ALA A 100 -2.92 -9.13 -0.66
CA ALA A 100 -3.71 -10.35 -0.45
C ALA A 100 -4.96 -10.39 -1.34
N LEU A 101 -4.77 -10.70 -2.61
CA LEU A 101 -5.87 -10.96 -3.55
C LEU A 101 -6.34 -12.40 -3.42
N SER A 102 -7.58 -12.64 -3.86
CA SER A 102 -8.21 -13.97 -3.91
C SER A 102 -8.71 -14.21 -5.33
N HIS A 103 -8.72 -15.47 -5.77
CA HIS A 103 -9.39 -15.89 -7.01
C HIS A 103 -8.88 -15.18 -8.28
N LEU A 104 -7.58 -15.08 -8.45
CA LEU A 104 -6.97 -14.66 -9.71
C LEU A 104 -7.00 -15.83 -10.71
N HIS A 105 -8.18 -16.16 -11.24
CA HIS A 105 -8.38 -17.32 -12.14
C HIS A 105 -8.39 -16.95 -13.62
N ASN A 106 -8.07 -15.74 -13.97
CA ASN A 106 -7.91 -15.33 -15.36
C ASN A 106 -6.52 -14.70 -15.58
N PRO A 107 -5.57 -15.48 -16.11
CA PRO A 107 -5.64 -16.91 -16.51
C PRO A 107 -5.80 -17.85 -15.30
N ALA A 108 -6.08 -19.13 -15.54
CA ALA A 108 -6.37 -20.13 -14.51
C ALA A 108 -5.30 -20.24 -13.41
N ASN A 109 -4.04 -20.01 -13.76
CA ASN A 109 -2.87 -19.99 -12.85
C ASN A 109 -2.49 -18.57 -12.40
N GLY A 110 -3.41 -17.61 -12.46
CA GLY A 110 -3.12 -16.19 -12.18
C GLY A 110 -2.52 -15.93 -10.81
N MET A 111 -2.90 -16.70 -9.77
CA MET A 111 -2.31 -16.56 -8.44
C MET A 111 -0.84 -16.99 -8.43
N ALA A 112 -0.48 -18.06 -9.12
CA ALA A 112 0.92 -18.49 -9.27
C ALA A 112 1.74 -17.47 -10.08
N ILE A 113 1.18 -16.89 -11.14
CA ILE A 113 1.80 -15.79 -11.90
C ILE A 113 2.09 -14.60 -10.99
N TYR A 114 1.14 -14.22 -10.16
CA TYR A 114 1.26 -13.09 -9.24
C TYR A 114 2.34 -13.34 -8.18
N ALA A 115 2.40 -14.56 -7.64
CA ALA A 115 3.42 -14.99 -6.69
C ALA A 115 4.82 -15.03 -7.34
N GLN A 116 4.95 -15.60 -8.53
CA GLN A 116 6.22 -15.67 -9.24
C GLN A 116 6.76 -14.28 -9.58
N ALA A 117 5.92 -13.34 -9.95
CA ALA A 117 6.33 -11.96 -10.19
C ALA A 117 6.92 -11.30 -8.93
N ALA A 118 6.33 -11.54 -7.75
CA ALA A 118 6.89 -11.08 -6.48
C ALA A 118 8.26 -11.71 -6.21
N LYS A 119 8.41 -13.03 -6.45
CA LYS A 119 9.70 -13.72 -6.33
C LYS A 119 10.77 -13.12 -7.24
N GLU A 120 10.46 -12.83 -8.49
CA GLU A 120 11.42 -12.25 -9.46
C GLU A 120 11.85 -10.82 -9.07
N CYS A 121 11.07 -10.15 -8.24
CA CYS A 121 11.41 -8.87 -7.65
C CYS A 121 12.07 -8.99 -6.28
N ASN A 122 12.36 -10.20 -5.79
CA ASN A 122 12.73 -10.47 -4.41
C ASN A 122 11.86 -9.68 -3.42
N ALA A 123 10.53 -9.81 -3.59
CA ALA A 123 9.51 -9.13 -2.80
C ALA A 123 8.60 -10.15 -2.10
N VAL A 124 7.94 -9.73 -1.03
CA VAL A 124 6.96 -10.57 -0.32
C VAL A 124 5.67 -10.66 -1.12
N HIS A 125 5.14 -11.88 -1.22
CA HIS A 125 3.82 -12.15 -1.78
C HIS A 125 2.78 -12.33 -0.69
N TRP A 126 1.57 -11.80 -0.90
CA TRP A 126 0.42 -12.06 -0.05
C TRP A 126 -0.66 -12.79 -0.85
N MET A 127 -1.19 -13.86 -0.29
CA MET A 127 -2.30 -14.63 -0.85
C MET A 127 -3.53 -14.51 0.05
N GLY A 128 -4.66 -14.14 -0.52
CA GLY A 128 -5.96 -14.09 0.17
C GLY A 128 -6.61 -15.47 0.29
N MET A 129 -7.96 -15.48 0.25
CA MET A 129 -8.74 -16.72 0.28
C MET A 129 -8.45 -17.56 -0.98
N GLY A 130 -8.38 -18.87 -0.82
CA GLY A 130 -8.16 -19.85 -1.87
C GLY A 130 -8.14 -21.24 -1.27
N GLU A 131 -8.20 -22.25 -2.15
CA GLU A 131 -8.11 -23.66 -1.77
C GLU A 131 -6.68 -24.06 -1.36
N ASP A 132 -6.57 -25.15 -0.62
CA ASP A 132 -5.27 -25.65 -0.14
C ASP A 132 -4.31 -25.94 -1.31
N LYS A 133 -4.80 -26.55 -2.40
CA LYS A 133 -4.04 -26.82 -3.60
C LYS A 133 -3.52 -25.55 -4.27
N GLU A 134 -4.30 -24.49 -4.33
CA GLU A 134 -3.85 -23.19 -4.89
C GLU A 134 -2.71 -22.61 -4.05
N LEU A 135 -2.76 -22.76 -2.72
CA LEU A 135 -1.65 -22.35 -1.86
C LEU A 135 -0.38 -23.17 -2.14
N GLU A 136 -0.51 -24.48 -2.31
CA GLU A 136 0.61 -25.35 -2.63
C GLU A 136 1.25 -24.99 -4.00
N GLU A 137 0.44 -24.66 -5.00
CA GLU A 137 0.90 -24.17 -6.29
C GLU A 137 1.63 -22.83 -6.18
N VAL A 138 1.14 -21.90 -5.35
CA VAL A 138 1.79 -20.62 -5.04
C VAL A 138 3.14 -20.85 -4.35
N ILE A 139 3.20 -21.70 -3.33
CA ILE A 139 4.45 -22.00 -2.61
C ILE A 139 5.46 -22.70 -3.53
N ALA A 140 5.01 -23.57 -4.43
CA ALA A 140 5.87 -24.23 -5.42
C ALA A 140 6.60 -23.25 -6.37
N THR A 141 6.09 -22.00 -6.54
CA THR A 141 6.81 -20.95 -7.25
C THR A 141 8.11 -20.52 -6.55
N GLY A 142 8.21 -20.77 -5.24
CA GLY A 142 9.29 -20.32 -4.36
C GLY A 142 9.14 -18.87 -3.89
N ALA A 143 7.98 -18.24 -4.08
CA ALA A 143 7.68 -16.91 -3.53
C ALA A 143 7.55 -16.95 -1.99
N ARG A 144 8.13 -15.98 -1.30
CA ARG A 144 7.96 -15.81 0.15
C ARG A 144 6.55 -15.31 0.42
N THR A 145 5.66 -16.23 0.78
CA THR A 145 4.20 -16.02 0.79
C THR A 145 3.66 -15.87 2.19
N ILE A 146 2.88 -14.81 2.42
CA ILE A 146 2.04 -14.62 3.59
C ILE A 146 0.61 -15.07 3.22
N LYS A 147 0.12 -16.13 3.87
CA LYS A 147 -1.24 -16.64 3.66
C LYS A 147 -2.23 -15.92 4.57
N VAL A 148 -3.20 -15.23 3.99
CA VAL A 148 -4.28 -14.58 4.75
C VAL A 148 -5.48 -15.53 4.87
N ILE A 149 -5.86 -15.85 6.10
CA ILE A 149 -7.00 -16.68 6.46
C ILE A 149 -8.20 -15.78 6.77
N LYS A 150 -9.39 -16.19 6.37
CA LYS A 150 -10.64 -15.49 6.70
C LYS A 150 -11.11 -15.86 8.11
N PRO A 151 -11.91 -14.99 8.77
CA PRO A 151 -12.47 -15.27 10.10
C PRO A 151 -13.64 -16.25 9.99
N HIS A 152 -13.32 -17.53 9.71
CA HIS A 152 -14.31 -18.58 9.53
C HIS A 152 -15.16 -18.75 10.78
N LYS A 153 -16.47 -19.00 10.61
CA LYS A 153 -17.40 -19.24 11.72
C LYS A 153 -16.95 -20.42 12.60
N ASP A 154 -16.34 -21.42 11.99
CA ASP A 154 -15.77 -22.58 12.68
C ASP A 154 -14.28 -22.37 12.96
N ASN A 155 -13.93 -22.21 14.23
CA ASN A 155 -12.52 -22.09 14.64
C ASN A 155 -11.68 -23.32 14.28
N ALA A 156 -12.29 -24.52 14.20
CA ALA A 156 -11.56 -25.72 13.79
C ALA A 156 -11.01 -25.56 12.36
N GLU A 157 -11.76 -24.92 11.47
CA GLU A 157 -11.29 -24.62 10.12
C GLU A 157 -10.17 -23.58 10.13
N VAL A 158 -10.22 -22.56 10.99
CA VAL A 158 -9.11 -21.61 11.15
C VAL A 158 -7.83 -22.32 11.58
N PHE A 159 -7.89 -23.16 12.60
CA PHE A 159 -6.74 -23.96 13.07
C PHE A 159 -6.22 -24.91 11.98
N ARG A 160 -7.12 -25.55 11.22
CA ARG A 160 -6.75 -26.42 10.10
C ARG A 160 -5.95 -25.64 9.06
N ARG A 161 -6.41 -24.44 8.67
CA ARG A 161 -5.74 -23.57 7.68
C ARG A 161 -4.41 -23.04 8.20
N ILE A 162 -4.30 -22.70 9.48
CA ILE A 162 -3.03 -22.33 10.11
C ILE A 162 -2.04 -23.50 9.98
N LYS A 163 -2.45 -24.70 10.37
CA LYS A 163 -1.60 -25.90 10.28
C LYS A 163 -1.18 -26.20 8.84
N HIS A 164 -2.13 -26.09 7.90
CA HIS A 164 -1.84 -26.29 6.47
C HIS A 164 -0.83 -25.28 5.95
N ALA A 165 -1.01 -23.97 6.23
CA ALA A 165 -0.10 -22.92 5.80
C ALA A 165 1.33 -23.11 6.35
N ILE A 166 1.47 -23.55 7.62
CA ILE A 166 2.76 -23.92 8.19
C ILE A 166 3.37 -25.10 7.45
N GLY A 167 2.60 -26.18 7.23
CA GLY A 167 3.06 -27.38 6.53
C GLY A 167 3.43 -27.15 5.07
N ALA A 168 2.75 -26.24 4.38
CA ALA A 168 3.05 -25.85 3.02
C ALA A 168 4.32 -24.98 2.89
N GLY A 169 4.83 -24.40 3.99
CA GLY A 169 6.03 -23.57 3.99
C GLY A 169 5.78 -22.08 3.73
N CYS A 170 4.66 -21.56 4.20
CA CYS A 170 4.40 -20.12 4.17
C CYS A 170 5.46 -19.35 4.97
N PHE A 171 5.72 -18.11 4.58
CA PHE A 171 6.63 -17.19 5.25
C PHE A 171 6.02 -16.61 6.55
N ALA A 172 4.73 -16.29 6.50
CA ALA A 172 3.94 -15.84 7.64
C ALA A 172 2.46 -16.16 7.42
N ILE A 173 1.65 -15.98 8.46
CA ILE A 173 0.19 -16.15 8.41
C ILE A 173 -0.48 -14.82 8.69
N GLY A 174 -1.51 -14.49 7.91
CA GLY A 174 -2.37 -13.34 8.13
C GLY A 174 -3.81 -13.77 8.46
N MET A 175 -4.58 -12.85 9.06
CA MET A 175 -6.03 -12.99 9.25
C MET A 175 -6.73 -11.68 8.92
N ASP A 176 -7.74 -11.73 8.04
CA ASP A 176 -8.65 -10.60 7.77
C ASP A 176 -9.71 -10.52 8.86
N ILE A 177 -9.74 -9.47 9.66
CA ILE A 177 -10.80 -9.28 10.67
C ILE A 177 -12.00 -8.48 10.13
N ASP A 178 -11.83 -7.78 9.02
CA ASP A 178 -12.84 -6.90 8.43
C ASP A 178 -13.91 -7.63 7.61
N HIS A 179 -13.77 -8.95 7.43
CA HIS A 179 -14.79 -9.83 6.87
C HIS A 179 -15.73 -10.47 7.91
N SER A 180 -15.72 -9.97 9.14
CA SER A 180 -16.61 -10.49 10.19
C SER A 180 -18.08 -10.21 9.94
N PHE A 181 -18.38 -9.02 9.39
CA PHE A 181 -19.76 -8.55 9.19
C PHE A 181 -20.02 -8.11 7.76
N ASN A 182 -21.27 -8.32 7.31
CA ASN A 182 -21.78 -7.78 6.05
C ASN A 182 -22.33 -6.35 6.23
N SER A 183 -22.74 -5.74 5.12
CA SER A 183 -23.25 -4.35 5.12
C SER A 183 -24.61 -4.16 5.81
N THR A 184 -25.30 -5.22 6.21
CA THR A 184 -26.61 -5.18 6.90
C THR A 184 -26.53 -5.50 8.38
N GLY A 185 -25.31 -5.67 8.93
CA GLY A 185 -25.06 -5.91 10.35
C GLY A 185 -25.12 -7.39 10.75
N GLY A 186 -25.37 -8.31 9.81
CA GLY A 186 -25.21 -9.75 10.05
C GLY A 186 -23.77 -10.20 9.84
N TYR A 187 -23.47 -11.45 10.19
CA TYR A 187 -22.20 -12.06 9.84
C TYR A 187 -22.02 -12.17 8.32
N ASP A 188 -20.78 -12.00 7.87
CA ASP A 188 -20.47 -12.09 6.43
C ASP A 188 -20.51 -13.54 5.94
N VAL A 189 -20.74 -13.68 4.64
CA VAL A 189 -20.60 -14.94 3.90
C VAL A 189 -19.69 -14.68 2.71
N VAL A 190 -18.46 -15.18 2.77
CA VAL A 190 -17.48 -14.99 1.72
C VAL A 190 -17.44 -16.23 0.85
N MET A 191 -17.86 -16.13 -0.40
CA MET A 191 -17.90 -17.25 -1.36
C MET A 191 -18.64 -18.50 -0.85
N GLY A 192 -19.78 -18.27 -0.19
CA GLY A 192 -20.59 -19.35 0.39
C GLY A 192 -20.11 -19.86 1.75
N VAL A 193 -18.99 -19.36 2.26
CA VAL A 193 -18.45 -19.75 3.56
C VAL A 193 -18.86 -18.75 4.63
N PRO A 194 -19.51 -19.18 5.73
CA PRO A 194 -19.92 -18.31 6.83
C PRO A 194 -18.71 -17.79 7.62
N MET A 195 -18.74 -16.49 7.94
CA MET A 195 -17.75 -15.82 8.77
C MET A 195 -18.33 -15.51 10.16
N LYS A 196 -17.48 -15.09 11.10
CA LYS A 196 -17.86 -14.51 12.38
C LYS A 196 -16.88 -13.41 12.79
N ASN A 197 -17.17 -12.67 13.84
CA ASN A 197 -16.16 -11.85 14.49
C ASN A 197 -15.22 -12.74 15.33
N GLU A 198 -13.95 -12.44 15.33
CA GLU A 198 -13.00 -13.06 16.22
C GLU A 198 -12.95 -12.30 17.54
N THR A 199 -12.98 -13.04 18.65
CA THR A 199 -12.75 -12.47 19.97
C THR A 199 -11.25 -12.30 20.24
N PHE A 200 -10.90 -11.53 21.26
CA PHE A 200 -9.50 -11.42 21.71
C PHE A 200 -8.90 -12.79 22.06
N GLU A 201 -9.66 -13.66 22.72
CA GLU A 201 -9.20 -15.00 23.09
C GLU A 201 -9.07 -15.92 21.87
N ASP A 202 -9.94 -15.80 20.87
CA ASP A 202 -9.77 -16.50 19.58
C ASP A 202 -8.45 -16.08 18.94
N LEU A 203 -8.21 -14.77 18.78
CA LEU A 203 -6.98 -14.24 18.19
C LEU A 203 -5.73 -14.74 18.92
N LYS A 204 -5.73 -14.65 20.24
CA LYS A 204 -4.62 -15.12 21.07
C LYS A 204 -4.36 -16.62 20.91
N SER A 205 -5.41 -17.43 20.78
CA SER A 205 -5.30 -18.87 20.53
C SER A 205 -4.73 -19.19 19.16
N PHE A 206 -5.11 -18.43 18.12
CA PHE A 206 -4.57 -18.56 16.76
C PHE A 206 -3.09 -18.16 16.69
N VAL A 207 -2.72 -17.04 17.30
CA VAL A 207 -1.32 -16.62 17.43
C VAL A 207 -0.49 -17.70 18.12
N LYS A 208 -0.98 -18.27 19.24
CA LYS A 208 -0.30 -19.36 19.95
C LYS A 208 -0.16 -20.64 19.12
N ALA A 209 -1.12 -20.93 18.25
CA ALA A 209 -1.09 -22.12 17.38
C ALA A 209 -0.12 -21.95 16.19
N SER A 210 0.31 -20.73 15.89
CA SER A 210 1.23 -20.46 14.79
C SER A 210 2.68 -20.51 15.25
N SER A 211 3.51 -21.31 14.58
CA SER A 211 4.98 -21.23 14.70
C SER A 211 5.59 -20.17 13.79
N LEU A 212 4.77 -19.56 12.92
CA LEU A 212 5.16 -18.47 12.01
C LEU A 212 4.69 -17.13 12.55
N PRO A 213 5.30 -16.00 12.13
CA PRO A 213 4.78 -14.68 12.43
C PRO A 213 3.30 -14.55 12.04
N PHE A 214 2.46 -14.05 12.97
CA PHE A 214 1.02 -13.88 12.74
C PHE A 214 0.68 -12.41 12.56
N ILE A 215 -0.10 -12.08 11.51
CA ILE A 215 -0.40 -10.70 11.11
C ILE A 215 -1.93 -10.54 11.08
N VAL A 216 -2.43 -9.40 11.55
CA VAL A 216 -3.87 -9.07 11.46
C VAL A 216 -4.11 -7.99 10.43
N LYS A 217 -5.00 -8.25 9.47
CA LYS A 217 -5.37 -7.32 8.39
C LYS A 217 -6.78 -6.77 8.61
N GLY A 218 -6.97 -5.48 8.24
CA GLY A 218 -8.25 -4.78 8.41
C GLY A 218 -8.28 -3.90 9.67
N VAL A 219 -7.11 -3.54 10.20
CA VAL A 219 -6.99 -2.71 11.41
C VAL A 219 -7.03 -1.24 11.02
N LEU A 220 -7.97 -0.46 11.61
CA LEU A 220 -8.08 0.99 11.43
C LEU A 220 -8.32 1.72 12.77
N SER A 221 -8.19 1.04 13.89
CA SER A 221 -8.40 1.63 15.21
C SER A 221 -7.25 1.35 16.17
N VAL A 222 -7.00 2.31 17.06
CA VAL A 222 -6.06 2.15 18.18
C VAL A 222 -6.50 1.00 19.10
N SER A 223 -7.82 0.83 19.29
CA SER A 223 -8.38 -0.25 20.10
C SER A 223 -7.97 -1.62 19.60
N ASP A 224 -8.14 -1.87 18.28
CA ASP A 224 -7.81 -3.18 17.71
C ASP A 224 -6.29 -3.37 17.57
N ALA A 225 -5.54 -2.29 17.28
CA ALA A 225 -4.08 -2.35 17.25
C ALA A 225 -3.50 -2.75 18.62
N ARG A 226 -4.02 -2.23 19.74
CA ARG A 226 -3.62 -2.62 21.09
C ARG A 226 -3.97 -4.08 21.39
N LYS A 227 -5.18 -4.52 21.05
CA LYS A 227 -5.56 -5.93 21.20
C LYS A 227 -4.65 -6.88 20.40
N CYS A 228 -4.28 -6.48 19.17
CA CYS A 228 -3.31 -7.24 18.37
C CYS A 228 -1.97 -7.34 19.07
N LEU A 229 -1.45 -6.22 19.59
CA LEU A 229 -0.20 -6.20 20.34
C LEU A 229 -0.28 -7.10 21.58
N ASP A 230 -1.36 -7.00 22.39
CA ASP A 230 -1.56 -7.78 23.62
C ASP A 230 -1.75 -9.27 23.33
N ALA A 231 -2.25 -9.63 22.15
CA ALA A 231 -2.36 -11.01 21.69
C ALA A 231 -1.04 -11.60 21.18
N GLY A 232 0.02 -10.79 21.04
CA GLY A 232 1.32 -11.21 20.51
C GLY A 232 1.40 -11.26 18.99
N VAL A 233 0.58 -10.49 18.28
CA VAL A 233 0.58 -10.37 16.82
C VAL A 233 1.90 -9.72 16.36
N ALA A 234 2.54 -10.30 15.37
CA ALA A 234 3.82 -9.83 14.83
C ALA A 234 3.71 -8.58 13.94
N GLY A 235 2.51 -8.32 13.40
CA GLY A 235 2.24 -7.16 12.56
C GLY A 235 0.78 -6.94 12.28
N ILE A 236 0.43 -5.73 11.86
CA ILE A 236 -0.93 -5.36 11.42
C ILE A 236 -0.89 -4.74 10.03
N VAL A 237 -1.98 -4.91 9.26
CA VAL A 237 -2.18 -4.22 7.99
C VAL A 237 -3.28 -3.18 8.16
N LEU A 238 -2.92 -1.91 8.03
CA LEU A 238 -3.88 -0.81 7.95
C LEU A 238 -4.62 -0.93 6.62
N SER A 239 -5.92 -1.22 6.68
CA SER A 239 -6.71 -1.55 5.49
C SER A 239 -8.20 -1.29 5.72
N HIS A 240 -8.88 -0.69 4.74
CA HIS A 240 -10.35 -0.67 4.64
C HIS A 240 -10.87 -1.68 3.61
N HIS A 241 -10.00 -2.57 3.12
CA HIS A 241 -10.31 -3.68 2.21
C HIS A 241 -11.07 -3.26 0.94
N GLY A 242 -10.63 -2.16 0.30
CA GLY A 242 -11.31 -1.64 -0.89
C GLY A 242 -12.68 -1.03 -0.62
N GLY A 243 -12.92 -0.52 0.60
CA GLY A 243 -14.13 0.23 0.92
C GLY A 243 -15.30 -0.61 1.41
N ARG A 244 -15.06 -1.64 2.22
CA ARG A 244 -16.13 -2.47 2.81
C ARG A 244 -17.18 -1.65 3.58
N VAL A 245 -16.75 -0.61 4.28
CA VAL A 245 -17.65 0.30 5.01
C VAL A 245 -17.56 1.69 4.36
N LYS A 246 -18.70 2.24 3.95
CA LYS A 246 -18.75 3.62 3.45
C LYS A 246 -18.21 4.60 4.49
N TYR A 247 -17.50 5.63 4.03
CA TYR A 247 -16.86 6.62 4.90
C TYR A 247 -15.77 6.07 5.84
N SER A 248 -15.27 4.85 5.62
CA SER A 248 -14.06 4.41 6.31
C SER A 248 -12.93 5.39 6.07
N ILE A 249 -12.16 5.67 7.12
CA ILE A 249 -11.01 6.59 7.02
C ILE A 249 -9.94 5.98 6.11
N PRO A 250 -9.18 6.82 5.39
CA PRO A 250 -7.98 6.37 4.68
C PRO A 250 -7.03 5.62 5.62
N PRO A 251 -6.50 4.44 5.24
CA PRO A 251 -5.62 3.67 6.12
C PRO A 251 -4.42 4.47 6.62
N LEU A 252 -3.81 5.28 5.76
CA LEU A 252 -2.67 6.13 6.14
C LEU A 252 -3.06 7.25 7.12
N MET A 253 -4.34 7.67 7.17
CA MET A 253 -4.84 8.62 8.18
C MET A 253 -4.93 7.99 9.58
N ALA A 254 -5.15 6.66 9.66
CA ALA A 254 -5.20 5.93 10.92
C ALA A 254 -3.80 5.70 11.53
N LEU A 255 -2.73 5.93 10.77
CA LEU A 255 -1.36 5.51 11.11
C LEU A 255 -0.84 6.19 12.37
N GLU A 256 -0.85 7.51 12.44
CA GLU A 256 -0.22 8.29 13.51
C GLU A 256 -0.68 7.88 14.92
N PRO A 257 -2.00 7.86 15.24
CA PRO A 257 -2.46 7.42 16.56
C PRO A 257 -2.20 5.92 16.83
N ILE A 258 -2.09 5.09 15.80
CA ILE A 258 -1.74 3.68 15.95
C ILE A 258 -0.24 3.53 16.25
N LEU A 259 0.64 4.26 15.56
CA LEU A 259 2.07 4.30 15.85
C LEU A 259 2.33 4.71 17.31
N ASP A 260 1.67 5.75 17.78
CA ASP A 260 1.76 6.20 19.17
C ASP A 260 1.34 5.12 20.17
N ALA A 261 0.36 4.30 19.81
CA ALA A 261 -0.19 3.27 20.69
C ALA A 261 0.65 1.99 20.73
N VAL A 262 1.25 1.58 19.61
CA VAL A 262 1.97 0.29 19.49
C VAL A 262 3.48 0.45 19.36
N GLY A 263 3.97 1.63 19.02
CA GLY A 263 5.33 2.11 19.23
C GLY A 263 6.46 1.18 18.81
N GLY A 264 6.52 0.73 17.56
CA GLY A 264 7.60 -0.13 17.05
C GLY A 264 7.67 -1.54 17.64
N LYS A 265 6.66 -1.94 18.43
CA LYS A 265 6.60 -3.27 19.06
C LYS A 265 6.08 -4.36 18.13
N MET A 266 5.51 -4.00 16.99
CA MET A 266 5.09 -4.89 15.92
C MET A 266 5.21 -4.17 14.58
N LYS A 267 5.21 -4.94 13.47
CA LYS A 267 5.27 -4.39 12.13
C LYS A 267 3.94 -3.75 11.72
N ILE A 268 4.01 -2.63 11.00
CA ILE A 268 2.84 -1.95 10.45
C ILE A 268 2.94 -1.95 8.93
N PHE A 269 2.01 -2.64 8.30
CA PHE A 269 1.86 -2.66 6.85
C PHE A 269 0.68 -1.80 6.44
N LEU A 270 0.65 -1.41 5.16
CA LEU A 270 -0.45 -0.64 4.61
C LEU A 270 -0.85 -1.19 3.24
N ASP A 271 -2.13 -1.32 3.00
CA ASP A 271 -2.71 -1.50 1.67
C ASP A 271 -3.75 -0.42 1.37
N CYS A 272 -4.46 -0.56 0.25
CA CYS A 272 -5.43 0.40 -0.27
C CYS A 272 -4.81 1.75 -0.71
N GLY A 273 -5.05 2.09 -1.97
CA GLY A 273 -4.65 3.38 -2.55
C GLY A 273 -3.19 3.51 -2.98
N VAL A 274 -2.34 2.53 -2.73
CA VAL A 274 -0.94 2.53 -3.22
C VAL A 274 -0.93 2.11 -4.68
N VAL A 275 -0.55 3.02 -5.57
CA VAL A 275 -0.51 2.80 -7.03
C VAL A 275 0.83 3.20 -7.66
N SER A 276 1.75 3.76 -6.87
CA SER A 276 3.04 4.29 -7.34
C SER A 276 4.13 4.12 -6.28
N GLY A 277 5.40 4.27 -6.68
CA GLY A 277 6.53 4.35 -5.76
C GLY A 277 6.48 5.61 -4.90
N MET A 278 5.88 6.68 -5.40
CA MET A 278 5.61 7.91 -4.64
C MET A 278 4.65 7.66 -3.47
N ASP A 279 3.57 6.91 -3.70
CA ASP A 279 2.64 6.54 -2.61
C ASP A 279 3.32 5.66 -1.57
N ALA A 280 4.14 4.69 -2.03
CA ALA A 280 4.95 3.86 -1.16
C ALA A 280 5.88 4.73 -0.30
N TYR A 281 6.60 5.70 -0.91
CA TYR A 281 7.46 6.62 -0.20
C TYR A 281 6.71 7.39 0.90
N LYS A 282 5.55 7.98 0.58
CA LYS A 282 4.74 8.74 1.54
C LYS A 282 4.35 7.89 2.76
N ALA A 283 3.93 6.65 2.52
CA ALA A 283 3.57 5.73 3.60
C ALA A 283 4.77 5.35 4.47
N LEU A 284 5.90 5.00 3.84
CA LEU A 284 7.15 4.64 4.53
C LEU A 284 7.72 5.81 5.34
N ALA A 285 7.74 7.02 4.77
CA ALA A 285 8.22 8.22 5.46
C ALA A 285 7.37 8.56 6.70
N LEU A 286 6.08 8.24 6.69
CA LEU A 286 5.20 8.43 7.84
C LEU A 286 5.28 7.31 8.88
N GLY A 287 6.05 6.23 8.63
CA GLY A 287 6.33 5.19 9.63
C GLY A 287 5.67 3.82 9.36
N VAL A 288 5.17 3.58 8.15
CA VAL A 288 4.77 2.23 7.71
C VAL A 288 6.04 1.43 7.38
N ASP A 289 6.10 0.15 7.78
CA ASP A 289 7.26 -0.71 7.49
C ASP A 289 7.30 -1.17 6.02
N ALA A 290 6.15 -1.50 5.43
CA ALA A 290 6.04 -1.88 4.02
C ALA A 290 4.61 -1.69 3.50
N VAL A 291 4.46 -1.62 2.18
CA VAL A 291 3.17 -1.43 1.53
C VAL A 291 2.83 -2.61 0.62
N SER A 292 1.54 -2.90 0.43
CA SER A 292 1.12 -3.90 -0.53
C SER A 292 0.20 -3.33 -1.62
N VAL A 293 0.41 -3.80 -2.85
CA VAL A 293 -0.24 -3.32 -4.07
C VAL A 293 -1.12 -4.43 -4.65
N GLY A 294 -2.41 -4.18 -4.74
CA GLY A 294 -3.40 -5.17 -5.21
C GLY A 294 -3.98 -4.83 -6.57
N ARG A 295 -5.12 -4.14 -6.58
CA ARG A 295 -5.91 -3.84 -7.79
C ARG A 295 -5.13 -3.15 -8.91
N HIS A 296 -4.04 -2.44 -8.59
CA HIS A 296 -3.18 -1.83 -9.58
C HIS A 296 -2.33 -2.85 -10.35
N LEU A 297 -1.95 -3.96 -9.72
CA LEU A 297 -1.20 -5.06 -10.36
C LEU A 297 -2.12 -6.13 -10.97
N MET A 298 -3.33 -6.30 -10.43
CA MET A 298 -4.27 -7.36 -10.81
C MET A 298 -4.54 -7.44 -12.33
N PRO A 299 -4.78 -6.34 -13.07
CA PRO A 299 -5.01 -6.42 -14.52
C PRO A 299 -3.81 -6.94 -15.31
N LEU A 300 -2.59 -6.78 -14.78
CA LEU A 300 -1.37 -7.19 -15.45
C LEU A 300 -1.11 -8.71 -15.35
N VAL A 301 -1.84 -9.40 -14.48
CA VAL A 301 -1.71 -10.87 -14.31
C VAL A 301 -2.06 -11.62 -15.59
N GLN A 302 -3.01 -11.13 -16.37
CA GLN A 302 -3.38 -11.70 -17.67
C GLN A 302 -2.25 -11.61 -18.70
N ASP A 303 -1.32 -10.65 -18.55
CA ASP A 303 -0.18 -10.43 -19.43
C ASP A 303 1.09 -11.18 -18.95
N GLY A 304 0.95 -11.97 -17.87
CA GLY A 304 1.97 -12.87 -17.34
C GLY A 304 2.91 -12.26 -16.31
N VAL A 305 3.86 -13.09 -15.89
CA VAL A 305 4.82 -12.80 -14.81
C VAL A 305 5.60 -11.51 -15.06
N GLU A 306 6.17 -11.37 -16.27
CA GLU A 306 7.03 -10.21 -16.58
C GLU A 306 6.27 -8.89 -16.57
N ALA A 307 4.99 -8.86 -16.95
CA ALA A 307 4.19 -7.64 -16.91
C ALA A 307 4.00 -7.13 -15.47
N VAL A 308 3.68 -8.03 -14.54
CA VAL A 308 3.55 -7.72 -13.11
C VAL A 308 4.90 -7.33 -12.51
N ALA A 309 5.95 -8.13 -12.74
CA ALA A 309 7.29 -7.89 -12.22
C ALA A 309 7.89 -6.56 -12.72
N LYS A 310 7.71 -6.26 -14.01
CA LYS A 310 8.13 -4.98 -14.60
C LYS A 310 7.47 -3.79 -13.90
N ARG A 311 6.17 -3.89 -13.58
CA ARG A 311 5.47 -2.81 -12.86
C ARG A 311 6.00 -2.68 -11.43
N MET A 312 6.21 -3.79 -10.72
CA MET A 312 6.78 -3.77 -9.37
C MET A 312 8.19 -3.15 -9.36
N ARG A 313 9.06 -3.54 -10.29
CA ARG A 313 10.39 -2.94 -10.46
C ARG A 313 10.32 -1.44 -10.77
N ALA A 314 9.38 -1.02 -11.61
CA ALA A 314 9.18 0.40 -11.92
C ALA A 314 8.75 1.20 -10.68
N MET A 315 7.85 0.66 -9.84
CA MET A 315 7.46 1.28 -8.57
C MET A 315 8.63 1.34 -7.58
N THR A 316 9.46 0.30 -7.51
CA THR A 316 10.67 0.30 -6.67
C THR A 316 11.69 1.33 -7.14
N ALA A 317 11.89 1.47 -8.45
CA ALA A 317 12.77 2.49 -9.00
C ALA A 317 12.25 3.92 -8.75
N GLU A 318 10.93 4.13 -8.84
CA GLU A 318 10.30 5.40 -8.48
C GLU A 318 10.48 5.71 -6.99
N LEU A 319 10.28 4.73 -6.10
CA LEU A 319 10.57 4.86 -4.67
C LEU A 319 12.01 5.32 -4.43
N ALA A 320 12.99 4.65 -5.06
CA ALA A 320 14.40 5.03 -4.95
C ALA A 320 14.66 6.45 -5.46
N GLY A 321 14.03 6.86 -6.58
CA GLY A 321 14.14 8.21 -7.09
C GLY A 321 13.63 9.27 -6.12
N VAL A 322 12.51 9.00 -5.44
CA VAL A 322 11.96 9.91 -4.42
C VAL A 322 12.85 9.93 -3.17
N MET A 323 13.37 8.79 -2.72
CA MET A 323 14.32 8.71 -1.60
C MET A 323 15.55 9.59 -1.89
N ALA A 324 16.15 9.48 -3.07
CA ALA A 324 17.28 10.32 -3.47
C ALA A 324 16.94 11.81 -3.47
N ALA A 325 15.75 12.19 -4.00
CA ALA A 325 15.30 13.57 -4.05
C ALA A 325 14.98 14.20 -2.69
N THR A 326 14.82 13.37 -1.65
CA THR A 326 14.49 13.79 -0.29
C THR A 326 15.64 13.58 0.72
N GLY A 327 16.83 13.18 0.24
CA GLY A 327 18.01 12.98 1.07
C GLY A 327 17.99 11.68 1.89
N VAL A 328 17.13 10.72 1.54
CA VAL A 328 17.00 9.44 2.25
C VAL A 328 17.83 8.37 1.55
N THR A 329 18.84 7.81 2.22
CA THR A 329 19.76 6.82 1.66
C THR A 329 19.39 5.36 1.94
N SER A 330 18.46 5.11 2.88
CA SER A 330 17.99 3.75 3.24
C SER A 330 16.65 3.83 3.97
N LEU A 331 15.91 2.72 4.04
CA LEU A 331 14.57 2.69 4.63
C LEU A 331 14.56 2.96 6.15
N ASP A 332 15.62 2.64 6.84
CA ASP A 332 15.80 2.95 8.28
C ASP A 332 16.05 4.43 8.56
N LYS A 333 16.32 5.23 7.51
CA LYS A 333 16.54 6.67 7.59
C LYS A 333 15.36 7.48 7.02
N MET A 334 14.20 6.86 6.85
CA MET A 334 13.00 7.60 6.44
C MET A 334 12.71 8.74 7.41
N ASP A 335 12.44 9.93 6.84
CA ASP A 335 12.23 11.15 7.60
C ASP A 335 10.81 11.70 7.35
N PRO A 336 9.90 11.67 8.35
CA PRO A 336 8.55 12.19 8.19
C PRO A 336 8.50 13.71 8.04
N THR A 337 9.57 14.44 8.39
CA THR A 337 9.59 15.91 8.31
C THR A 337 9.60 16.44 6.88
N VAL A 338 9.88 15.59 5.88
CA VAL A 338 9.74 15.95 4.47
C VAL A 338 8.30 15.93 3.97
N ILE A 339 7.36 15.40 4.79
CA ILE A 339 5.93 15.31 4.42
C ILE A 339 5.19 16.52 4.94
N HIS A 340 4.63 17.31 4.04
CA HIS A 340 3.76 18.45 4.36
C HIS A 340 2.31 18.13 3.99
N ARG A 341 1.41 18.24 4.97
CA ARG A 341 -0.03 18.07 4.73
C ARG A 341 -0.62 19.39 4.23
N THR A 342 -1.25 19.38 3.09
CA THR A 342 -1.99 20.52 2.55
C THR A 342 -3.49 20.27 2.70
N MET A 343 -4.22 21.29 3.17
CA MET A 343 -5.68 21.32 3.03
C MET A 343 -5.99 22.13 1.77
N PHE A 344 -6.50 21.47 0.74
CA PHE A 344 -7.02 22.12 -0.45
C PHE A 344 -8.48 22.49 -0.27
#